data_b0d632f19873c63d3915e09b5e593cda
#
_entry.id   b0d632f19873c63d3915e09b5e593cda
#
_cell.length_a   1.000
_cell.length_b   1.000
_cell.length_c   1.000
_cell.angle_alpha   90.00
_cell.angle_beta   90.00
_cell.angle_gamma   90.00
#
_symmetry.space_group_name_H-M   'P 1'
#
loop_
_entity.id
_entity.type
_entity.pdbx_description
1 polymer ?
#
loop_
_entity_poly.entity_id
_entity_poly.type
_entity_poly.pdbx_seq_one_letter_code
_entity_poly.pdbx_strand_id
1 'polypeptide(L)'
;MQEAFDEYVISVNSLEERLKRIEKRLEEISMDEEGAPKVKKLVCFSGIDTLSAVSIVSEVGDFMRFARAWDFANFVGLSVGEHSSGCKERRLGITKSGNCYLRRLFTESAKSIKRTGVRFKKSRRVLKRQEGNDPDVIAYADKCRYWLKHKMMRLESRGKHANVASTAAARKLACFVWGMMTQFA
;
A
#
# COMPACT_ATOMS: atom_id res chain seq x y z
N MET A 1 -6.17 12.08 -41.24
CA MET A 1 -6.50 11.11 -40.15
C MET A 1 -5.26 10.30 -39.72
N GLN A 2 -4.45 9.82 -40.67
CA GLN A 2 -3.21 9.08 -40.37
C GLN A 2 -2.19 9.94 -39.59
N GLU A 3 -1.91 11.16 -40.05
CA GLU A 3 -1.00 12.10 -39.39
C GLU A 3 -1.36 12.37 -37.94
N ALA A 4 -2.66 12.58 -37.64
CA ALA A 4 -3.10 12.81 -36.28
C ALA A 4 -2.92 11.56 -35.39
N PHE A 5 -3.08 10.36 -35.96
CA PHE A 5 -2.81 9.11 -35.25
C PHE A 5 -1.33 8.95 -34.95
N ASP A 6 -0.48 9.24 -35.92
CA ASP A 6 0.98 9.15 -35.78
C ASP A 6 1.49 10.12 -34.70
N GLU A 7 0.96 11.34 -34.65
CA GLU A 7 1.26 12.32 -33.59
C GLU A 7 0.84 11.83 -32.19
N TYR A 8 -0.32 11.17 -32.05
CA TYR A 8 -0.72 10.56 -30.80
C TYR A 8 0.24 9.43 -30.37
N VAL A 9 0.64 8.58 -31.29
CA VAL A 9 1.61 7.48 -31.03
C VAL A 9 2.95 8.04 -30.56
N ILE A 10 3.45 9.09 -31.23
CA ILE A 10 4.70 9.76 -30.84
C ILE A 10 4.57 10.35 -29.43
N SER A 11 3.44 11.01 -29.13
CA SER A 11 3.18 11.60 -27.83
C SER A 11 3.13 10.54 -26.72
N VAL A 12 2.46 9.42 -26.95
CA VAL A 12 2.39 8.31 -26.00
C VAL A 12 3.78 7.73 -25.74
N ASN A 13 4.55 7.44 -26.78
CA ASN A 13 5.91 6.91 -26.64
C ASN A 13 6.83 7.87 -25.86
N SER A 14 6.76 9.15 -26.15
CA SER A 14 7.53 10.18 -25.42
C SER A 14 7.17 10.22 -23.92
N LEU A 15 5.87 10.13 -23.59
CA LEU A 15 5.41 10.09 -22.21
C LEU A 15 5.86 8.80 -21.50
N GLU A 16 5.83 7.65 -22.17
CA GLU A 16 6.33 6.40 -21.62
C GLU A 16 7.84 6.43 -21.33
N GLU A 17 8.64 6.98 -22.24
CA GLU A 17 10.06 7.16 -22.01
C GLU A 17 10.36 8.11 -20.85
N ARG A 18 9.60 9.21 -20.75
CA ARG A 18 9.72 10.15 -19.64
C ARG A 18 9.36 9.48 -18.31
N LEU A 19 8.32 8.67 -18.30
CA LEU A 19 7.87 7.93 -17.12
C LEU A 19 8.97 6.94 -16.66
N LYS A 20 9.54 6.16 -17.58
CA LYS A 20 10.65 5.24 -17.29
C LYS A 20 11.88 5.97 -16.71
N ARG A 21 12.22 7.15 -17.25
CA ARG A 21 13.33 7.96 -16.71
C ARG A 21 13.06 8.45 -15.30
N ILE A 22 11.83 8.88 -15.01
CA ILE A 22 11.44 9.35 -13.68
C ILE A 22 11.43 8.17 -12.69
N GLU A 23 10.88 7.02 -13.08
CA GLU A 23 10.89 5.80 -12.26
C GLU A 23 12.31 5.37 -11.91
N LYS A 24 13.22 5.33 -12.90
CA LYS A 24 14.63 5.03 -12.67
C LYS A 24 15.29 6.02 -11.70
N ARG A 25 15.01 7.31 -11.86
CA ARG A 25 15.55 8.34 -10.97
C ARG A 25 15.01 8.21 -9.54
N LEU A 26 13.75 7.86 -9.38
CA LEU A 26 13.16 7.58 -8.06
C LEU A 26 13.78 6.33 -7.42
N GLU A 27 14.06 5.29 -8.21
CA GLU A 27 14.80 4.11 -7.72
C GLU A 27 16.22 4.50 -7.25
N GLU A 28 16.94 5.33 -8.00
CA GLU A 28 18.26 5.83 -7.62
C GLU A 28 18.22 6.62 -6.30
N ILE A 29 17.26 7.54 -6.16
CA ILE A 29 17.06 8.33 -4.93
C ILE A 29 16.66 7.44 -3.75
N SER A 30 15.90 6.36 -4.00
CA SER A 30 15.49 5.43 -2.96
C SER A 30 16.63 4.57 -2.40
N MET A 31 17.77 4.56 -3.06
CA MET A 31 19.01 3.90 -2.63
C MET A 31 19.87 4.77 -1.71
N ASP A 32 19.36 5.95 -1.31
CA ASP A 32 20.00 6.79 -0.30
C ASP A 32 20.12 6.05 1.04
N GLU A 33 21.21 6.28 1.77
CA GLU A 33 21.57 5.48 2.98
C GLU A 33 20.45 5.40 4.01
N GLU A 34 19.62 6.42 4.12
CA GLU A 34 18.52 6.51 5.07
C GLU A 34 17.20 5.88 4.57
N GLY A 35 16.93 5.96 3.28
CA GLY A 35 15.70 5.47 2.65
C GLY A 35 15.74 4.01 2.25
N ALA A 36 16.90 3.53 1.77
CA ALA A 36 17.04 2.20 1.22
C ALA A 36 16.62 1.06 2.18
N PRO A 37 16.99 1.06 3.49
CA PRO A 37 16.56 0.02 4.40
C PRO A 37 15.04 0.00 4.60
N LYS A 38 14.41 1.18 4.63
CA LYS A 38 12.96 1.33 4.78
C LYS A 38 12.23 0.79 3.55
N VAL A 39 12.67 1.19 2.36
CA VAL A 39 12.13 0.72 1.08
C VAL A 39 12.29 -0.80 0.96
N LYS A 40 13.47 -1.34 1.28
CA LYS A 40 13.78 -2.77 1.24
C LYS A 40 12.81 -3.61 2.08
N LYS A 41 12.44 -3.13 3.27
CA LYS A 41 11.43 -3.77 4.12
C LYS A 41 10.04 -3.69 3.52
N LEU A 42 9.64 -2.51 3.01
CA LEU A 42 8.29 -2.28 2.50
C LEU A 42 7.97 -3.07 1.24
N VAL A 43 8.93 -3.28 0.34
CA VAL A 43 8.72 -4.07 -0.88
C VAL A 43 8.45 -5.56 -0.61
N CYS A 44 8.69 -6.03 0.62
CA CYS A 44 8.31 -7.38 1.04
C CYS A 44 6.80 -7.58 1.09
N PHE A 45 6.03 -6.52 1.31
CA PHE A 45 4.58 -6.61 1.28
C PHE A 45 4.04 -6.89 -0.11
N SER A 46 3.16 -7.88 -0.23
CA SER A 46 2.38 -8.06 -1.46
C SER A 46 1.53 -6.82 -1.73
N GLY A 47 1.61 -6.30 -2.95
CA GLY A 47 0.85 -5.10 -3.35
C GLY A 47 1.59 -3.77 -3.16
N ILE A 48 2.75 -3.77 -2.53
CA ILE A 48 3.65 -2.61 -2.46
C ILE A 48 4.85 -2.92 -3.35
N ASP A 49 5.03 -2.19 -4.43
CA ASP A 49 6.20 -2.23 -5.30
C ASP A 49 7.23 -1.17 -4.88
N THR A 50 8.34 -1.10 -5.58
CA THR A 50 9.42 -0.15 -5.27
C THR A 50 8.94 1.29 -5.30
N LEU A 51 8.20 1.67 -6.34
CA LEU A 51 7.68 3.03 -6.47
C LEU A 51 6.70 3.38 -5.33
N SER A 52 5.80 2.46 -5.00
CA SER A 52 4.88 2.63 -3.87
C SER A 52 5.63 2.73 -2.53
N ALA A 53 6.68 1.94 -2.33
CA ALA A 53 7.48 1.96 -1.12
C ALA A 53 8.23 3.30 -0.96
N VAL A 54 8.86 3.78 -2.03
CA VAL A 54 9.51 5.10 -2.07
C VAL A 54 8.52 6.21 -1.74
N SER A 55 7.36 6.19 -2.39
CA SER A 55 6.29 7.17 -2.14
C SER A 55 5.83 7.15 -0.68
N ILE A 56 5.67 5.96 -0.07
CA ILE A 56 5.29 5.84 1.34
C ILE A 56 6.39 6.44 2.23
N VAL A 57 7.67 6.13 1.98
CA VAL A 57 8.78 6.62 2.79
C VAL A 57 8.90 8.14 2.68
N SER A 58 8.81 8.69 1.46
CA SER A 58 8.91 10.14 1.22
C SER A 58 7.76 10.93 1.87
N GLU A 59 6.53 10.43 1.79
CA GLU A 59 5.35 11.10 2.34
C GLU A 59 5.27 10.99 3.87
N VAL A 60 5.78 9.91 4.43
CA VAL A 60 5.71 9.65 5.88
C VAL A 60 6.91 10.25 6.61
N GLY A 61 8.11 10.14 6.02
CA GLY A 61 9.37 10.52 6.66
C GLY A 61 9.68 9.60 7.86
N ASP A 62 9.38 10.08 9.07
CA ASP A 62 9.61 9.34 10.30
C ASP A 62 8.33 8.62 10.76
N PHE A 63 8.39 7.28 10.83
CA PHE A 63 7.30 6.44 11.34
C PHE A 63 7.19 6.48 12.88
N MET A 64 8.28 6.80 13.58
CA MET A 64 8.30 6.85 15.04
C MET A 64 7.49 8.03 15.61
N ARG A 65 7.19 9.04 14.79
CA ARG A 65 6.30 10.16 15.20
C ARG A 65 4.86 9.72 15.53
N PHE A 66 4.45 8.53 15.13
CA PHE A 66 3.15 7.97 15.44
C PHE A 66 3.25 7.02 16.63
N ALA A 67 2.64 7.36 17.73
CA ALA A 67 2.68 6.54 18.95
C ALA A 67 2.02 5.16 18.76
N ARG A 68 1.03 5.06 17.89
CA ARG A 68 0.26 3.82 17.64
C ARG A 68 -0.07 3.66 16.17
N ALA A 69 -0.23 2.42 15.74
CA ALA A 69 -0.65 2.07 14.38
C ALA A 69 -1.97 2.76 13.95
N TRP A 70 -2.83 3.04 14.91
CA TRP A 70 -4.08 3.76 14.67
C TRP A 70 -3.83 5.22 14.28
N ASP A 71 -2.87 5.87 14.90
CA ASP A 71 -2.53 7.27 14.62
C ASP A 71 -1.97 7.40 13.20
N PHE A 72 -1.18 6.43 12.77
CA PHE A 72 -0.75 6.33 11.38
C PHE A 72 -1.93 6.09 10.41
N ALA A 73 -2.87 5.22 10.75
CA ALA A 73 -4.06 5.01 9.92
C ALA A 73 -4.94 6.27 9.82
N ASN A 74 -4.99 7.10 10.88
CA ASN A 74 -5.64 8.40 10.87
C ASN A 74 -4.93 9.39 9.94
N PHE A 75 -3.60 9.45 10.00
CA PHE A 75 -2.79 10.27 9.11
C PHE A 75 -3.03 9.93 7.63
N VAL A 76 -3.17 8.65 7.31
CA VAL A 76 -3.52 8.18 5.96
C VAL A 76 -4.99 8.50 5.59
N GLY A 77 -5.85 8.81 6.57
CA GLY A 77 -7.27 9.08 6.36
C GLY A 77 -8.11 7.82 6.12
N LEU A 78 -7.66 6.68 6.65
CA LEU A 78 -8.35 5.39 6.58
C LEU A 78 -9.08 5.04 7.90
N SER A 79 -9.09 5.93 8.87
CA SER A 79 -9.86 5.76 10.09
C SER A 79 -11.38 5.79 9.82
N VAL A 80 -12.13 5.06 10.63
CA VAL A 80 -13.58 5.06 10.57
C VAL A 80 -14.11 6.24 11.37
N GLY A 81 -14.95 7.07 10.74
CA GLY A 81 -15.70 8.09 11.46
C GLY A 81 -16.75 7.42 12.33
N GLU A 82 -16.95 7.98 13.52
CA GLU A 82 -17.98 7.58 14.45
C GLU A 82 -18.84 8.80 14.79
N HIS A 83 -20.16 8.62 14.75
CA HIS A 83 -21.11 9.60 15.18
C HIS A 83 -22.00 8.94 16.22
N SER A 84 -21.56 8.98 17.46
CA SER A 84 -22.28 8.40 18.59
C SER A 84 -22.94 9.51 19.40
N SER A 85 -24.23 9.35 19.70
CA SER A 85 -24.97 10.20 20.61
C SER A 85 -25.69 9.32 21.64
N GLY A 86 -25.32 9.45 22.90
CA GLY A 86 -25.91 8.67 23.98
C GLY A 86 -25.75 7.16 23.79
N CYS A 87 -26.86 6.42 23.78
CA CYS A 87 -26.84 4.95 23.67
C CYS A 87 -26.76 4.40 22.22
N LYS A 88 -26.62 5.23 21.19
CA LYS A 88 -26.59 4.79 19.80
C LYS A 88 -25.22 5.00 19.17
N GLU A 89 -24.48 3.90 18.93
CA GLU A 89 -23.26 3.93 18.13
C GLU A 89 -23.61 3.89 16.62
N ARG A 90 -23.30 4.94 15.88
CA ARG A 90 -23.40 4.97 14.43
C ARG A 90 -22.01 5.05 13.81
N ARG A 91 -21.53 3.94 13.29
CA ARG A 91 -20.28 3.88 12.55
C ARG A 91 -20.49 4.41 11.13
N LEU A 92 -19.73 5.42 10.79
CA LEU A 92 -19.69 6.01 9.46
C LEU A 92 -18.66 5.31 8.57
N GLY A 93 -18.52 5.75 7.32
CA GLY A 93 -17.41 5.37 6.45
C GLY A 93 -16.07 5.91 6.96
N ILE A 94 -15.03 5.81 6.13
CA ILE A 94 -13.72 6.41 6.45
C ILE A 94 -13.82 7.94 6.47
N THR A 95 -13.06 8.56 7.36
CA THR A 95 -13.06 10.03 7.56
C THR A 95 -12.61 10.80 6.32
N LYS A 96 -11.74 10.19 5.50
CA LYS A 96 -11.06 10.80 4.34
C LYS A 96 -10.23 12.06 4.69
N SER A 97 -10.20 12.46 5.96
CA SER A 97 -9.31 13.50 6.47
C SER A 97 -7.91 12.92 6.62
N GLY A 98 -6.92 13.51 5.97
CA GLY A 98 -5.55 13.01 5.97
C GLY A 98 -4.96 12.91 4.56
N ASN A 99 -3.79 12.30 4.42
CA ASN A 99 -3.07 12.23 3.16
C ASN A 99 -3.83 11.40 2.11
N CYS A 100 -4.41 12.09 1.11
CA CYS A 100 -5.21 11.46 0.06
C CYS A 100 -4.38 10.59 -0.87
N TYR A 101 -3.11 10.93 -1.07
CA TYR A 101 -2.18 10.19 -1.91
C TYR A 101 -1.84 8.84 -1.28
N LEU A 102 -1.42 8.81 -0.02
CA LEU A 102 -1.19 7.58 0.72
C LEU A 102 -2.45 6.71 0.82
N ARG A 103 -3.60 7.33 1.07
CA ARG A 103 -4.88 6.59 1.11
C ARG A 103 -5.17 5.85 -0.20
N ARG A 104 -4.98 6.52 -1.34
CA ARG A 104 -5.12 5.90 -2.66
C ARG A 104 -4.14 4.74 -2.81
N LEU A 105 -2.88 4.94 -2.48
CA LEU A 105 -1.80 3.96 -2.61
C LEU A 105 -2.10 2.71 -1.76
N PHE A 106 -2.45 2.86 -0.49
CA PHE A 106 -2.82 1.73 0.37
C PHE A 106 -4.08 0.99 -0.12
N THR A 107 -5.04 1.72 -0.70
CA THR A 107 -6.27 1.11 -1.24
C THR A 107 -5.96 0.29 -2.48
N GLU A 108 -5.14 0.77 -3.40
CA GLU A 108 -4.71 0.03 -4.60
C GLU A 108 -3.83 -1.18 -4.23
N SER A 109 -2.94 -1.03 -3.25
CA SER A 109 -2.16 -2.14 -2.70
C SER A 109 -3.06 -3.25 -2.16
N ALA A 110 -4.08 -2.92 -1.39
CA ALA A 110 -5.04 -3.89 -0.87
C ALA A 110 -5.84 -4.59 -1.99
N LYS A 111 -6.26 -3.86 -3.03
CA LYS A 111 -6.91 -4.44 -4.21
C LYS A 111 -5.98 -5.39 -4.97
N SER A 112 -4.70 -5.06 -5.07
CA SER A 112 -3.70 -5.91 -5.68
C SER A 112 -3.54 -7.24 -4.94
N ILE A 113 -3.54 -7.22 -3.61
CA ILE A 113 -3.52 -8.44 -2.77
C ILE A 113 -4.74 -9.33 -3.05
N LYS A 114 -5.91 -8.73 -3.25
CA LYS A 114 -7.13 -9.48 -3.57
C LYS A 114 -7.03 -10.24 -4.89
N ARG A 115 -6.45 -9.63 -5.92
CA ARG A 115 -6.30 -10.23 -7.25
C ARG A 115 -5.36 -11.43 -7.29
N THR A 116 -4.49 -11.62 -6.29
CA THR A 116 -3.66 -12.81 -6.21
C THR A 116 -4.51 -14.06 -5.96
N GLY A 117 -4.37 -15.08 -6.81
CA GLY A 117 -5.25 -16.27 -6.88
C GLY A 117 -5.52 -16.98 -5.54
N VAL A 118 -6.48 -17.90 -5.55
CA VAL A 118 -7.01 -18.63 -4.37
C VAL A 118 -5.92 -19.42 -3.63
N ARG A 119 -4.91 -19.90 -4.33
CA ARG A 119 -3.87 -20.78 -3.76
C ARG A 119 -2.83 -20.09 -2.88
N PHE A 120 -2.97 -18.81 -2.55
CA PHE A 120 -2.03 -18.06 -1.69
C PHE A 120 -0.55 -18.10 -2.14
N LYS A 121 -0.25 -18.56 -3.35
CA LYS A 121 1.11 -18.55 -3.89
C LYS A 121 1.55 -17.09 -4.11
N LYS A 122 2.80 -16.83 -3.75
CA LYS A 122 3.45 -15.55 -4.08
C LYS A 122 3.71 -15.47 -5.57
N SER A 123 3.57 -14.29 -6.16
CA SER A 123 4.01 -14.07 -7.54
C SER A 123 5.54 -14.06 -7.60
N ARG A 124 6.11 -14.37 -8.78
CA ARG A 124 7.56 -14.29 -9.01
C ARG A 124 8.11 -12.90 -8.67
N ARG A 125 7.34 -11.83 -8.94
CA ARG A 125 7.72 -10.45 -8.61
C ARG A 125 7.86 -10.22 -7.10
N VAL A 126 6.96 -10.77 -6.29
CA VAL A 126 7.05 -10.66 -4.83
C VAL A 126 8.24 -11.45 -4.31
N LEU A 127 8.46 -12.68 -4.80
CA LEU A 127 9.62 -13.49 -4.42
C LEU A 127 10.93 -12.76 -4.70
N LYS A 128 11.10 -12.22 -5.91
CA LYS A 128 12.29 -11.44 -6.28
C LYS A 128 12.52 -10.24 -5.37
N ARG A 129 11.47 -9.52 -4.96
CA ARG A 129 11.60 -8.38 -4.04
C ARG A 129 11.94 -8.78 -2.60
N GLN A 130 11.59 -9.98 -2.21
CA GLN A 130 11.90 -10.52 -0.88
C GLN A 130 13.32 -11.10 -0.80
N GLU A 131 13.98 -11.37 -1.93
CA GLU A 131 15.35 -11.89 -1.96
C GLU A 131 16.31 -10.94 -1.22
N GLY A 132 17.14 -11.51 -0.35
CA GLY A 132 18.13 -10.77 0.43
C GLY A 132 17.55 -9.90 1.56
N ASN A 133 16.28 -10.08 1.90
CA ASN A 133 15.68 -9.48 3.10
C ASN A 133 15.74 -10.45 4.28
N ASP A 134 15.64 -9.88 5.50
CA ASP A 134 15.55 -10.64 6.73
C ASP A 134 14.36 -11.62 6.69
N PRO A 135 14.56 -12.90 7.07
CA PRO A 135 13.50 -13.91 7.14
C PRO A 135 12.30 -13.47 8.01
N ASP A 136 12.52 -12.77 9.10
CA ASP A 136 11.46 -12.31 10.00
C ASP A 136 10.62 -11.21 9.36
N VAL A 137 11.24 -10.29 8.62
CA VAL A 137 10.55 -9.27 7.81
C VAL A 137 9.70 -9.93 6.73
N ILE A 138 10.23 -10.94 6.04
CA ILE A 138 9.49 -11.70 5.03
C ILE A 138 8.30 -12.43 5.65
N ALA A 139 8.52 -13.13 6.78
CA ALA A 139 7.47 -13.87 7.50
C ALA A 139 6.35 -12.93 7.96
N TYR A 140 6.70 -11.75 8.47
CA TYR A 140 5.74 -10.72 8.86
C TYR A 140 4.89 -10.24 7.68
N ALA A 141 5.51 -9.94 6.54
CA ALA A 141 4.82 -9.51 5.32
C ALA A 141 3.89 -10.61 4.76
N ASP A 142 4.31 -11.87 4.82
CA ASP A 142 3.52 -13.02 4.39
C ASP A 142 2.31 -13.26 5.30
N LYS A 143 2.49 -13.17 6.61
CA LYS A 143 1.40 -13.22 7.60
C LYS A 143 0.38 -12.10 7.36
N CYS A 144 0.86 -10.90 7.07
CA CYS A 144 0.02 -9.76 6.71
C CYS A 144 -0.83 -10.08 5.47
N ARG A 145 -0.21 -10.55 4.39
CA ARG A 145 -0.90 -10.91 3.14
C ARG A 145 -2.02 -11.92 3.38
N TYR A 146 -1.72 -12.99 4.10
CA TYR A 146 -2.68 -14.03 4.45
C TYR A 146 -3.88 -13.42 5.22
N TRP A 147 -3.60 -12.66 6.25
CA TRP A 147 -4.61 -12.05 7.10
C TRP A 147 -5.52 -11.07 6.33
N LEU A 148 -4.94 -10.21 5.49
CA LEU A 148 -5.69 -9.23 4.69
C LEU A 148 -6.61 -9.91 3.70
N LYS A 149 -6.14 -10.96 3.03
CA LYS A 149 -6.94 -11.72 2.08
C LYS A 149 -8.13 -12.39 2.76
N HIS A 150 -7.91 -13.08 3.88
CA HIS A 150 -8.97 -13.69 4.67
C HIS A 150 -9.99 -12.66 5.17
N LYS A 151 -9.52 -11.49 5.62
CA LYS A 151 -10.41 -10.41 6.03
C LYS A 151 -11.31 -9.93 4.90
N MET A 152 -10.77 -9.72 3.70
CA MET A 152 -11.56 -9.30 2.55
C MET A 152 -12.60 -10.35 2.18
N MET A 153 -12.20 -11.62 2.06
CA MET A 153 -13.10 -12.73 1.75
C MET A 153 -14.24 -12.84 2.77
N ARG A 154 -13.92 -12.75 4.07
CA ARG A 154 -14.92 -12.80 5.14
C ARG A 154 -15.90 -11.63 5.11
N LEU A 155 -15.46 -10.43 4.72
CA LEU A 155 -16.35 -9.27 4.61
C LEU A 155 -17.28 -9.43 3.40
N GLU A 156 -16.77 -9.92 2.29
CA GLU A 156 -17.56 -10.15 1.07
C GLU A 156 -18.57 -11.29 1.26
N SER A 157 -18.18 -12.38 1.92
CA SER A 157 -19.12 -13.46 2.24
C SER A 157 -20.26 -13.03 3.17
N ARG A 158 -20.07 -11.92 3.92
CA ARG A 158 -21.10 -11.26 4.72
C ARG A 158 -21.89 -10.19 3.95
N GLY A 159 -21.82 -10.19 2.62
CA GLY A 159 -22.53 -9.26 1.77
C GLY A 159 -21.98 -7.83 1.71
N LYS A 160 -20.76 -7.58 2.22
CA LYS A 160 -20.13 -6.25 2.11
C LYS A 160 -19.60 -6.03 0.69
N HIS A 161 -19.86 -4.85 0.15
CA HIS A 161 -19.35 -4.47 -1.17
C HIS A 161 -17.81 -4.57 -1.22
N ALA A 162 -17.26 -5.01 -2.35
CA ALA A 162 -15.83 -5.25 -2.56
C ALA A 162 -14.94 -4.04 -2.21
N ASN A 163 -15.40 -2.82 -2.52
CA ASN A 163 -14.67 -1.60 -2.18
C ASN A 163 -14.60 -1.35 -0.67
N VAL A 164 -15.67 -1.68 0.07
CA VAL A 164 -15.68 -1.60 1.54
C VAL A 164 -14.70 -2.61 2.14
N ALA A 165 -14.68 -3.83 1.62
CA ALA A 165 -13.74 -4.87 2.04
C ALA A 165 -12.28 -4.46 1.76
N SER A 166 -12.00 -3.92 0.58
CA SER A 166 -10.67 -3.43 0.20
C SER A 166 -10.21 -2.25 1.05
N THR A 167 -11.10 -1.30 1.35
CA THR A 167 -10.79 -0.15 2.23
C THR A 167 -10.50 -0.60 3.67
N ALA A 168 -11.27 -1.56 4.18
CA ALA A 168 -11.02 -2.13 5.51
C ALA A 168 -9.68 -2.91 5.56
N ALA A 169 -9.28 -3.53 4.45
CA ALA A 169 -7.98 -4.16 4.32
C ALA A 169 -6.86 -3.12 4.21
N ALA A 170 -7.05 -2.05 3.43
CA ALA A 170 -6.10 -0.95 3.28
C ALA A 170 -5.74 -0.31 4.64
N ARG A 171 -6.75 -0.06 5.49
CA ARG A 171 -6.53 0.42 6.86
C ARG A 171 -5.65 -0.52 7.66
N LYS A 172 -5.90 -1.83 7.57
CA LYS A 172 -5.09 -2.80 8.31
C LYS A 172 -3.69 -2.97 7.70
N LEU A 173 -3.55 -2.84 6.37
CA LEU A 173 -2.25 -2.81 5.72
C LEU A 173 -1.42 -1.61 6.22
N ALA A 174 -2.00 -0.42 6.36
CA ALA A 174 -1.33 0.72 6.95
C ALA A 174 -0.83 0.42 8.38
N CYS A 175 -1.66 -0.22 9.22
CA CYS A 175 -1.22 -0.64 10.56
C CYS A 175 -0.07 -1.64 10.51
N PHE A 176 -0.06 -2.58 9.56
CA PHE A 176 1.03 -3.55 9.41
C PHE A 176 2.31 -2.87 8.90
N VAL A 177 2.19 -1.92 7.98
CA VAL A 177 3.33 -1.12 7.51
C VAL A 177 3.95 -0.35 8.67
N TRP A 178 3.15 0.33 9.48
CA TRP A 178 3.64 1.01 10.69
C TRP A 178 4.33 0.02 11.63
N GLY A 179 3.73 -1.14 11.90
CA GLY A 179 4.30 -2.16 12.76
C GLY A 179 5.65 -2.69 12.25
N MET A 180 5.77 -2.94 10.93
CA MET A 180 7.04 -3.35 10.32
C MET A 180 8.13 -2.27 10.50
N MET A 181 7.78 -1.01 10.32
CA MET A 181 8.73 0.10 10.37
C MET A 181 9.17 0.45 11.79
N THR A 182 8.39 0.07 12.82
CA THR A 182 8.70 0.35 14.23
C THR A 182 9.26 -0.84 14.98
N GLN A 183 8.91 -2.08 14.59
CA GLN A 183 9.38 -3.30 15.26
C GLN A 183 10.73 -3.80 14.71
N PHE A 184 11.00 -3.52 13.44
CA PHE A 184 12.22 -3.91 12.75
C PHE A 184 13.09 -2.68 12.41
N ALA A 185 13.01 -1.61 13.21
CA ALA A 185 13.73 -0.36 13.00
C ALA A 185 15.24 -0.54 13.17
#